data_40224c17bda5b17bad2786f6f7638c0d
#
_entry.id   40224c17bda5b17bad2786f6f7638c0d
#
_cell.length_a   1.000
_cell.length_b   1.000
_cell.length_c   1.000
_cell.angle_alpha   90.00
_cell.angle_beta   90.00
_cell.angle_gamma   90.00
#
_symmetry.space_group_name_H-M   'P 1'
#
loop_
_entity.id
_entity.type
_entity.pdbx_description
1 polymer ?
#
loop_
_entity_poly.entity_id
_entity_poly.type
_entity_poly.pdbx_seq_one_letter_code
_entity_poly.pdbx_strand_id
1 'polypeptide(L)'
;MKPVEDQIATLVPMEWIDYRQLPLSAGGFSELFFDYVYDFKQVERFFPHSFRDGQAFPKVMQAIDEHPIDRETLQQVLIEQNTAFGSNPKAFENIALLGKPGTYAVVTGQQVGLLGGPLYTVFKTITAIKLAERLKTKYPQNDFVPVFWVEGEDHDFAEMNNISLLDGENKVEKIEYLPGGEMPERNLGPVGELVFDGALEQTFAAIEATLQKTEFTEDLLRRLKAWYAQGRTFNISFTGWMNDLFEDYGLVFLSPNHPGLKKILSPLFVKEISEFPKVSQMVIGQSAELEENYHAQIKAKSINLFLFHKGGRYLIEPREHDFSLKGTRHFLQKEELLKIAMEMPEQLSANVVLRPLAQDMLLPTVAYIAGPSEVAYHAQLKPVYEYLNVVQPVIYPRASGSFVEERLERAMERYSIALTEFFDDGDKLMNRISEQISEVKLDQIFGEAHSRVHDALNELKFGLKEVDPTLLGALESVKSKIDGNMNVLKEKAVGAQMRRNETAMRQVEKAIGSLLPNGMLQERELSVIYYMNKYGPDLVKWLTGEMDITGFKHQILSL
;
A
#
# COMPACT_ATOMS: atom_id res chain seq x y z
N MET A 1 26.15 -23.52 18.54
CA MET A 1 25.37 -22.77 17.57
C MET A 1 24.52 -23.77 16.80
N LYS A 2 23.21 -23.73 16.93
CA LYS A 2 22.32 -24.53 16.08
C LYS A 2 22.29 -23.89 14.69
N PRO A 3 22.17 -24.66 13.59
CA PRO A 3 22.03 -24.11 12.25
C PRO A 3 20.82 -23.18 12.17
N VAL A 4 20.89 -22.15 11.35
CA VAL A 4 19.83 -21.12 11.15
C VAL A 4 18.51 -21.77 10.72
N GLU A 5 18.55 -22.90 10.02
CA GLU A 5 17.37 -23.71 9.65
C GLU A 5 16.54 -24.20 10.85
N ASP A 6 17.16 -24.41 12.02
CA ASP A 6 16.46 -24.85 13.25
C ASP A 6 15.81 -23.69 14.04
N GLN A 7 16.13 -22.42 13.73
CA GLN A 7 15.55 -21.24 14.40
C GLN A 7 14.32 -20.70 13.67
N ILE A 8 14.17 -20.96 12.37
CA ILE A 8 13.03 -20.55 11.54
C ILE A 8 11.93 -21.62 11.50
N ALA A 9 12.12 -22.75 12.16
CA ALA A 9 11.41 -24.00 11.89
C ALA A 9 9.96 -24.11 12.38
N THR A 10 9.29 -23.05 12.89
CA THR A 10 7.89 -23.17 13.35
C THR A 10 7.14 -21.83 13.42
N LEU A 11 7.22 -21.03 12.40
CA LEU A 11 6.43 -19.80 12.36
C LEU A 11 5.12 -20.07 11.58
N VAL A 12 4.08 -20.43 12.29
CA VAL A 12 2.72 -20.58 11.76
C VAL A 12 1.98 -19.27 11.99
N PRO A 13 1.10 -18.79 11.08
CA PRO A 13 0.23 -17.67 11.39
C PRO A 13 -0.49 -17.93 12.71
N MET A 14 -0.24 -17.08 13.73
CA MET A 14 -0.82 -17.28 15.06
C MET A 14 -2.32 -17.02 15.05
N GLU A 15 -2.75 -16.02 14.28
CA GLU A 15 -4.12 -15.55 14.28
C GLU A 15 -4.46 -14.90 12.93
N TRP A 16 -5.77 -14.94 12.60
CA TRP A 16 -6.34 -14.30 11.43
C TRP A 16 -7.33 -13.23 11.87
N ILE A 17 -7.08 -12.00 11.50
CA ILE A 17 -7.96 -10.88 11.82
C ILE A 17 -8.78 -10.52 10.58
N ASP A 18 -10.10 -10.46 10.73
CA ASP A 18 -10.98 -9.93 9.68
C ASP A 18 -10.64 -8.47 9.44
N TYR A 19 -10.54 -8.06 8.18
CA TYR A 19 -10.19 -6.67 7.83
C TYR A 19 -11.13 -5.62 8.47
N ARG A 20 -12.39 -5.99 8.74
CA ARG A 20 -13.38 -5.13 9.40
C ARG A 20 -13.09 -4.86 10.89
N GLN A 21 -12.23 -5.66 11.49
CA GLN A 21 -11.75 -5.46 12.86
C GLN A 21 -10.52 -4.56 12.97
N LEU A 22 -9.98 -4.14 11.82
CA LEU A 22 -8.83 -3.23 11.74
C LEU A 22 -9.32 -1.80 11.50
N PRO A 23 -8.60 -0.78 11.99
CA PRO A 23 -8.94 0.61 11.71
C PRO A 23 -8.93 0.88 10.20
N LEU A 24 -9.98 1.48 9.67
CA LEU A 24 -10.11 1.80 8.24
C LEU A 24 -8.90 2.58 7.71
N SER A 25 -8.50 3.63 8.44
CA SER A 25 -7.39 4.49 8.06
C SER A 25 -6.05 3.78 8.12
N ALA A 26 -5.83 2.92 9.11
CA ALA A 26 -4.56 2.24 9.32
C ALA A 26 -4.19 1.27 8.18
N GLY A 27 -5.17 0.59 7.58
CA GLY A 27 -4.97 -0.33 6.47
C GLY A 27 -5.21 0.29 5.08
N GLY A 28 -5.73 1.53 5.03
CA GLY A 28 -6.22 2.14 3.79
C GLY A 28 -7.43 1.38 3.23
N PHE A 29 -8.24 0.80 4.12
CA PHE A 29 -9.45 0.06 3.78
C PHE A 29 -10.61 1.00 3.46
N SER A 30 -11.62 0.46 2.77
CA SER A 30 -12.88 1.13 2.50
C SER A 30 -14.02 0.13 2.56
N GLU A 31 -15.25 0.60 2.74
CA GLU A 31 -16.44 -0.26 2.70
C GLU A 31 -16.53 -1.03 1.36
N LEU A 32 -16.18 -0.38 0.25
CA LEU A 32 -16.10 -1.05 -1.05
C LEU A 32 -15.14 -2.23 -1.04
N PHE A 33 -13.97 -2.08 -0.41
CA PHE A 33 -13.00 -3.17 -0.30
C PHE A 33 -13.55 -4.31 0.55
N PHE A 34 -14.25 -4.01 1.63
CA PHE A 34 -14.88 -5.04 2.46
C PHE A 34 -15.95 -5.81 1.69
N ASP A 35 -16.82 -5.12 0.97
CA ASP A 35 -17.84 -5.77 0.14
C ASP A 35 -17.20 -6.56 -1.02
N TYR A 36 -16.14 -6.03 -1.63
CA TYR A 36 -15.39 -6.76 -2.65
C TYR A 36 -14.85 -8.10 -2.13
N VAL A 37 -14.32 -8.10 -0.91
CA VAL A 37 -13.72 -9.29 -0.31
C VAL A 37 -14.76 -10.23 0.29
N TYR A 38 -15.80 -9.71 0.96
CA TYR A 38 -16.69 -10.52 1.79
C TYR A 38 -18.12 -10.66 1.25
N ASP A 39 -18.61 -9.68 0.50
CA ASP A 39 -19.94 -9.67 -0.11
C ASP A 39 -19.92 -9.10 -1.53
N PHE A 40 -19.26 -9.80 -2.44
CA PHE A 40 -19.07 -9.37 -3.83
C PHE A 40 -20.36 -8.99 -4.53
N LYS A 41 -21.51 -9.49 -4.08
CA LYS A 41 -22.82 -9.21 -4.67
C LYS A 41 -23.19 -7.73 -4.60
N GLN A 42 -22.71 -7.00 -3.59
CA GLN A 42 -22.93 -5.57 -3.44
C GLN A 42 -22.19 -4.74 -4.51
N VAL A 43 -21.06 -5.26 -5.00
CA VAL A 43 -20.15 -4.55 -5.91
C VAL A 43 -20.07 -5.19 -7.31
N GLU A 44 -20.82 -6.26 -7.61
CA GLU A 44 -20.75 -7.02 -8.88
C GLU A 44 -21.00 -6.15 -10.12
N ARG A 45 -21.79 -5.07 -9.99
CA ARG A 45 -22.02 -4.11 -11.08
C ARG A 45 -20.76 -3.36 -11.52
N PHE A 46 -19.78 -3.23 -10.61
CA PHE A 46 -18.54 -2.47 -10.84
C PHE A 46 -17.36 -3.32 -11.32
N PHE A 47 -17.46 -4.64 -11.19
CA PHE A 47 -16.40 -5.57 -11.58
C PHE A 47 -16.92 -6.65 -12.53
N PRO A 48 -16.18 -7.00 -13.61
CA PRO A 48 -16.62 -8.07 -14.51
C PRO A 48 -16.48 -9.46 -13.89
N HIS A 49 -15.58 -9.62 -12.93
CA HIS A 49 -15.21 -10.92 -12.36
C HIS A 49 -15.00 -10.83 -10.85
N SER A 50 -15.51 -11.83 -10.13
CA SER A 50 -15.11 -12.09 -8.73
C SER A 50 -13.84 -12.94 -8.72
N PHE A 51 -12.86 -12.57 -7.93
CA PHE A 51 -11.65 -13.38 -7.72
C PHE A 51 -11.94 -14.74 -7.04
N ARG A 52 -13.12 -14.89 -6.41
CA ARG A 52 -13.60 -16.14 -5.81
C ARG A 52 -14.35 -17.05 -6.79
N ASP A 53 -14.76 -16.52 -7.95
CA ASP A 53 -15.42 -17.33 -8.97
C ASP A 53 -14.40 -18.23 -9.66
N GLY A 54 -14.58 -19.55 -9.54
CA GLY A 54 -13.71 -20.53 -10.18
C GLY A 54 -13.68 -20.44 -11.72
N GLN A 55 -14.65 -19.78 -12.35
CA GLN A 55 -14.74 -19.57 -13.79
C GLN A 55 -14.15 -18.22 -14.26
N ALA A 56 -13.79 -17.32 -13.33
CA ALA A 56 -13.25 -16.01 -13.69
C ALA A 56 -11.94 -16.12 -14.50
N PHE A 57 -10.98 -16.90 -14.02
CA PHE A 57 -9.71 -17.09 -14.72
C PHE A 57 -9.85 -17.73 -16.11
N PRO A 58 -10.59 -18.85 -16.30
CA PRO A 58 -10.85 -19.38 -17.63
C PRO A 58 -11.48 -18.38 -18.62
N LYS A 59 -12.46 -17.57 -18.15
CA LYS A 59 -13.10 -16.55 -18.99
C LYS A 59 -12.11 -15.47 -19.42
N VAL A 60 -11.27 -15.00 -18.50
CA VAL A 60 -10.24 -13.99 -18.80
C VAL A 60 -9.17 -14.56 -19.72
N MET A 61 -8.70 -15.80 -19.50
CA MET A 61 -7.75 -16.47 -20.40
C MET A 61 -8.31 -16.57 -21.83
N GLN A 62 -9.56 -17.02 -21.98
CA GLN A 62 -10.22 -17.08 -23.28
C GLN A 62 -10.29 -15.69 -23.94
N ALA A 63 -10.71 -14.67 -23.19
CA ALA A 63 -10.78 -13.31 -23.73
C ALA A 63 -9.40 -12.78 -24.16
N ILE A 64 -8.32 -13.07 -23.43
CA ILE A 64 -6.96 -12.72 -23.82
C ILE A 64 -6.55 -13.42 -25.13
N ASP A 65 -6.89 -14.70 -25.29
CA ASP A 65 -6.56 -15.46 -26.50
C ASP A 65 -7.30 -14.94 -27.73
N GLU A 66 -8.47 -14.32 -27.55
CA GLU A 66 -9.25 -13.66 -28.61
C GLU A 66 -8.73 -12.24 -28.95
N HIS A 67 -7.87 -11.66 -28.09
CA HIS A 67 -7.29 -10.32 -28.27
C HIS A 67 -5.78 -10.42 -28.52
N PRO A 68 -5.31 -10.20 -29.75
CA PRO A 68 -3.89 -10.36 -30.06
C PRO A 68 -3.02 -9.33 -29.32
N ILE A 69 -1.95 -9.83 -28.69
CA ILE A 69 -0.91 -9.04 -28.04
C ILE A 69 0.36 -9.18 -28.89
N ASP A 70 1.10 -8.10 -29.06
CA ASP A 70 2.41 -8.12 -29.70
C ASP A 70 3.47 -8.75 -28.78
N ARG A 71 3.43 -10.09 -28.72
CA ARG A 71 4.31 -10.89 -27.85
C ARG A 71 5.77 -10.83 -28.29
N GLU A 72 6.04 -10.61 -29.57
CA GLU A 72 7.41 -10.51 -30.10
C GLU A 72 8.09 -9.24 -29.59
N THR A 73 7.46 -8.08 -29.78
CA THR A 73 7.98 -6.81 -29.26
C THR A 73 8.04 -6.82 -27.73
N LEU A 74 7.02 -7.37 -27.05
CA LEU A 74 7.03 -7.51 -25.59
C LEU A 74 8.24 -8.31 -25.11
N GLN A 75 8.46 -9.50 -25.69
CA GLN A 75 9.57 -10.37 -25.30
C GLN A 75 10.93 -9.71 -25.51
N GLN A 76 11.11 -9.05 -26.66
CA GLN A 76 12.35 -8.32 -26.98
C GLN A 76 12.64 -7.24 -25.94
N VAL A 77 11.65 -6.42 -25.61
CA VAL A 77 11.80 -5.35 -24.60
C VAL A 77 12.04 -5.92 -23.21
N LEU A 78 11.34 -6.99 -22.85
CA LEU A 78 11.57 -7.63 -21.55
C LEU A 78 12.99 -8.20 -21.41
N ILE A 79 13.55 -8.79 -22.47
CA ILE A 79 14.95 -9.26 -22.48
C ILE A 79 15.90 -8.07 -22.26
N GLU A 80 15.72 -6.97 -22.98
CA GLU A 80 16.53 -5.77 -22.86
C GLU A 80 16.47 -5.20 -21.44
N GLN A 81 15.27 -4.96 -20.92
CA GLN A 81 15.08 -4.38 -19.59
C GLN A 81 15.60 -5.28 -18.49
N ASN A 82 15.28 -6.58 -18.49
CA ASN A 82 15.69 -7.50 -17.44
C ASN A 82 17.21 -7.79 -17.47
N THR A 83 17.85 -7.65 -18.64
CA THR A 83 19.32 -7.65 -18.73
C THR A 83 19.92 -6.43 -18.03
N ALA A 84 19.36 -5.24 -18.27
CA ALA A 84 19.80 -4.00 -17.62
C ALA A 84 19.54 -4.00 -16.10
N PHE A 85 18.45 -4.62 -15.66
CA PHE A 85 18.06 -4.76 -14.25
C PHE A 85 18.86 -5.85 -13.49
N GLY A 86 19.63 -6.67 -14.21
CA GLY A 86 20.39 -7.77 -13.61
C GLY A 86 19.52 -8.93 -13.13
N SER A 87 18.41 -9.20 -13.83
CA SER A 87 17.48 -10.27 -13.47
C SER A 87 18.11 -11.65 -13.56
N ASN A 88 17.62 -12.59 -12.75
CA ASN A 88 18.12 -13.95 -12.64
C ASN A 88 17.74 -14.82 -13.85
N PRO A 89 18.38 -15.99 -14.07
CA PRO A 89 18.09 -16.87 -15.21
C PRO A 89 16.65 -17.33 -15.31
N LYS A 90 15.94 -17.58 -14.18
CA LYS A 90 14.52 -17.98 -14.20
C LYS A 90 13.61 -16.89 -14.77
N ALA A 91 13.96 -15.61 -14.56
CA ALA A 91 13.22 -14.51 -15.17
C ALA A 91 13.28 -14.58 -16.69
N PHE A 92 14.43 -14.93 -17.28
CA PHE A 92 14.56 -15.09 -18.74
C PHE A 92 13.85 -16.32 -19.26
N GLU A 93 13.76 -17.42 -18.49
CA GLU A 93 12.91 -18.57 -18.81
C GLU A 93 11.44 -18.13 -18.87
N ASN A 94 10.98 -17.35 -17.90
CA ASN A 94 9.63 -16.80 -17.84
C ASN A 94 9.35 -15.80 -18.98
N ILE A 95 10.32 -14.97 -19.35
CA ILE A 95 10.22 -14.08 -20.52
C ILE A 95 10.06 -14.90 -21.80
N ALA A 96 10.78 -16.01 -21.94
CA ALA A 96 10.65 -16.90 -23.08
C ALA A 96 9.25 -17.56 -23.14
N LEU A 97 8.62 -17.83 -21.99
CA LEU A 97 7.24 -18.31 -21.92
C LEU A 97 6.25 -17.23 -22.35
N LEU A 98 6.41 -15.98 -21.91
CA LEU A 98 5.51 -14.85 -22.28
C LEU A 98 5.44 -14.61 -23.79
N GLY A 99 6.47 -14.98 -24.54
CA GLY A 99 6.48 -14.98 -26.00
C GLY A 99 5.57 -16.04 -26.65
N LYS A 100 5.03 -17.00 -25.88
CA LYS A 100 4.23 -18.12 -26.39
C LYS A 100 2.73 -17.92 -26.14
N PRO A 101 1.85 -18.38 -27.06
CA PRO A 101 0.42 -18.51 -26.78
C PRO A 101 0.16 -19.44 -25.57
N GLY A 102 -0.95 -19.23 -24.86
CA GLY A 102 -1.30 -20.02 -23.67
C GLY A 102 -0.48 -19.69 -22.43
N THR A 103 0.35 -18.63 -22.49
CA THR A 103 1.04 -18.06 -21.34
C THR A 103 0.40 -16.74 -20.93
N TYR A 104 0.16 -16.59 -19.62
CA TYR A 104 -0.53 -15.45 -19.01
C TYR A 104 0.32 -14.82 -17.91
N ALA A 105 0.13 -13.51 -17.72
CA ALA A 105 0.83 -12.76 -16.68
C ALA A 105 -0.05 -12.60 -15.42
N VAL A 106 0.55 -12.85 -14.25
CA VAL A 106 0.01 -12.42 -12.96
C VAL A 106 0.78 -11.18 -12.56
N VAL A 107 0.14 -10.03 -12.65
CA VAL A 107 0.80 -8.73 -12.56
C VAL A 107 0.59 -8.10 -11.19
N THR A 108 1.63 -7.54 -10.64
CA THR A 108 1.58 -6.54 -9.57
C THR A 108 2.42 -5.35 -9.97
N GLY A 109 2.26 -4.23 -9.28
CA GLY A 109 3.07 -3.06 -9.57
C GLY A 109 3.17 -2.11 -8.39
N GLN A 110 4.23 -1.31 -8.38
CA GLN A 110 4.45 -0.25 -7.40
C GLN A 110 5.38 0.80 -8.00
N GLN A 111 5.32 2.02 -7.46
CA GLN A 111 6.31 3.07 -7.70
C GLN A 111 7.69 2.62 -7.19
N VAL A 112 8.75 3.19 -7.76
CA VAL A 112 10.14 2.85 -7.44
C VAL A 112 10.60 3.45 -6.11
N GLY A 113 9.95 3.05 -5.03
CA GLY A 113 10.28 3.52 -3.67
C GLY A 113 11.70 3.21 -3.25
N LEU A 114 12.32 4.12 -2.52
CA LEU A 114 13.66 3.95 -1.96
C LEU A 114 13.77 2.61 -1.22
N LEU A 115 14.82 1.84 -1.49
CA LEU A 115 15.12 0.53 -0.84
C LEU A 115 13.95 -0.47 -0.84
N GLY A 116 13.12 -0.45 -1.90
CA GLY A 116 11.96 -1.33 -2.05
C GLY A 116 10.64 -0.77 -1.53
N GLY A 117 10.67 0.39 -0.88
CA GLY A 117 9.47 1.04 -0.34
C GLY A 117 8.86 0.32 0.87
N PRO A 118 7.56 0.51 1.12
CA PRO A 118 6.84 -0.14 2.22
C PRO A 118 6.73 -1.66 2.04
N LEU A 119 6.62 -2.38 3.15
CA LEU A 119 6.55 -3.85 3.22
C LEU A 119 5.44 -4.45 2.35
N TYR A 120 4.33 -3.74 2.12
CA TYR A 120 3.26 -4.22 1.23
C TYR A 120 3.75 -4.46 -0.21
N THR A 121 4.85 -3.82 -0.66
CA THR A 121 5.47 -4.10 -1.96
C THR A 121 5.94 -5.55 -2.04
N VAL A 122 6.56 -6.02 -0.96
CA VAL A 122 6.97 -7.43 -0.80
C VAL A 122 5.73 -8.34 -0.79
N PHE A 123 4.70 -8.01 -0.03
CA PHE A 123 3.47 -8.82 0.04
C PHE A 123 2.71 -8.89 -1.30
N LYS A 124 2.68 -7.79 -2.06
CA LYS A 124 2.15 -7.79 -3.45
C LYS A 124 2.92 -8.77 -4.32
N THR A 125 4.25 -8.73 -4.25
CA THR A 125 5.13 -9.59 -5.04
C THR A 125 4.97 -11.06 -4.66
N ILE A 126 4.94 -11.39 -3.37
CA ILE A 126 4.67 -12.74 -2.86
C ILE A 126 3.31 -13.24 -3.38
N THR A 127 2.29 -12.38 -3.32
CA THR A 127 0.95 -12.76 -3.79
C THR A 127 0.95 -13.08 -5.28
N ALA A 128 1.67 -12.29 -6.10
CA ALA A 128 1.79 -12.53 -7.54
C ALA A 128 2.50 -13.86 -7.85
N ILE A 129 3.61 -14.13 -7.17
CA ILE A 129 4.38 -15.38 -7.31
C ILE A 129 3.51 -16.59 -6.94
N LYS A 130 2.94 -16.59 -5.73
CA LYS A 130 2.12 -17.72 -5.25
C LYS A 130 0.84 -17.92 -6.06
N LEU A 131 0.23 -16.85 -6.57
CA LEU A 131 -0.93 -16.99 -7.45
C LEU A 131 -0.55 -17.60 -8.81
N ALA A 132 0.59 -17.19 -9.38
CA ALA A 132 1.08 -17.79 -10.62
C ALA A 132 1.33 -19.30 -10.47
N GLU A 133 1.98 -19.74 -9.39
CA GLU A 133 2.22 -21.14 -9.05
C GLU A 133 0.91 -21.91 -8.84
N ARG A 134 -0.04 -21.32 -8.13
CA ARG A 134 -1.36 -21.90 -7.89
C ARG A 134 -2.16 -22.07 -9.18
N LEU A 135 -2.13 -21.08 -10.06
CA LEU A 135 -2.80 -21.15 -11.37
C LEU A 135 -2.13 -22.21 -12.27
N LYS A 136 -0.80 -22.32 -12.27
CA LYS A 136 -0.09 -23.39 -12.97
C LYS A 136 -0.49 -24.79 -12.49
N THR A 137 -0.63 -24.96 -11.18
CA THR A 137 -1.11 -26.21 -10.58
C THR A 137 -2.55 -26.52 -11.01
N LYS A 138 -3.42 -25.51 -11.06
CA LYS A 138 -4.83 -25.66 -11.40
C LYS A 138 -5.07 -25.85 -12.91
N TYR A 139 -4.25 -25.20 -13.73
CA TYR A 139 -4.34 -25.22 -15.19
C TYR A 139 -3.00 -25.65 -15.81
N PRO A 140 -2.61 -26.94 -15.70
CA PRO A 140 -1.25 -27.41 -16.03
C PRO A 140 -0.89 -27.26 -17.52
N GLN A 141 -1.87 -27.13 -18.41
CA GLN A 141 -1.68 -26.90 -19.85
C GLN A 141 -1.27 -25.47 -20.20
N ASN A 142 -1.44 -24.54 -19.30
CA ASN A 142 -1.09 -23.12 -19.47
C ASN A 142 0.12 -22.76 -18.60
N ASP A 143 0.80 -21.68 -18.96
CA ASP A 143 1.87 -21.10 -18.18
C ASP A 143 1.45 -19.76 -17.55
N PHE A 144 1.96 -19.49 -16.34
CA PHE A 144 1.65 -18.28 -15.59
C PHE A 144 2.93 -17.66 -15.08
N VAL A 145 3.17 -16.41 -15.45
CA VAL A 145 4.41 -15.69 -15.15
C VAL A 145 4.13 -14.54 -14.19
N PRO A 146 4.81 -14.48 -13.04
CA PRO A 146 4.72 -13.32 -12.16
C PRO A 146 5.48 -12.15 -12.79
N VAL A 147 4.78 -11.02 -12.96
CA VAL A 147 5.33 -9.79 -13.55
C VAL A 147 5.18 -8.63 -12.58
N PHE A 148 6.26 -7.89 -12.37
CA PHE A 148 6.26 -6.65 -11.61
C PHE A 148 6.28 -5.46 -12.57
N TRP A 149 5.18 -4.68 -12.58
CA TRP A 149 5.09 -3.41 -13.27
C TRP A 149 5.82 -2.34 -12.47
N VAL A 150 6.91 -1.86 -13.01
CA VAL A 150 7.78 -0.85 -12.40
C VAL A 150 7.26 0.54 -12.75
N GLU A 151 6.53 1.17 -11.81
CA GLU A 151 5.96 2.50 -12.05
C GLU A 151 7.00 3.59 -11.82
N GLY A 152 7.95 3.69 -12.74
CA GLY A 152 9.02 4.68 -12.73
C GLY A 152 8.69 5.97 -13.48
N GLU A 153 7.57 6.03 -14.20
CA GLU A 153 7.13 7.24 -14.92
C GLU A 153 6.54 8.31 -14.01
N ASP A 154 6.14 7.94 -12.80
CA ASP A 154 5.58 8.91 -11.86
C ASP A 154 6.61 9.98 -11.47
N HIS A 155 6.11 11.18 -11.19
CA HIS A 155 6.93 12.36 -10.87
C HIS A 155 6.80 12.80 -9.40
N ASP A 156 6.03 12.06 -8.58
CA ASP A 156 5.91 12.34 -7.14
C ASP A 156 7.14 11.82 -6.40
N PHE A 157 8.19 12.66 -6.41
CA PHE A 157 9.44 12.34 -5.76
C PHE A 157 9.29 12.16 -4.24
N ALA A 158 8.42 12.95 -3.59
CA ALA A 158 8.22 12.89 -2.14
C ALA A 158 7.60 11.56 -1.67
N GLU A 159 6.84 10.87 -2.54
CA GLU A 159 6.29 9.55 -2.24
C GLU A 159 7.36 8.44 -2.33
N MET A 160 8.38 8.64 -3.18
CA MET A 160 9.35 7.59 -3.52
C MET A 160 10.71 7.72 -2.82
N ASN A 161 11.07 8.90 -2.34
CA ASN A 161 12.41 9.22 -1.85
C ASN A 161 12.69 8.78 -0.40
N ASN A 162 11.80 8.05 0.23
CA ASN A 162 11.89 7.78 1.66
C ASN A 162 11.52 6.34 2.04
N ILE A 163 11.95 5.96 3.26
CA ILE A 163 11.53 4.77 3.97
C ILE A 163 11.30 5.10 5.44
N SER A 164 10.49 4.29 6.12
CA SER A 164 10.31 4.33 7.56
C SER A 164 10.89 3.08 8.22
N LEU A 165 11.63 3.28 9.29
CA LEU A 165 12.21 2.23 10.14
C LEU A 165 11.81 2.49 11.60
N LEU A 166 11.87 1.47 12.46
CA LEU A 166 11.75 1.65 13.90
C LEU A 166 13.14 1.79 14.55
N ASP A 167 13.27 2.76 15.43
CA ASP A 167 14.44 2.93 16.27
C ASP A 167 14.46 1.96 17.47
N GLY A 168 15.43 2.08 18.38
CA GLY A 168 15.55 1.27 19.59
C GLY A 168 14.40 1.43 20.60
N GLU A 169 13.59 2.48 20.46
CA GLU A 169 12.41 2.75 21.27
C GLU A 169 11.09 2.40 20.57
N ASN A 170 11.14 1.76 19.38
CA ASN A 170 10.02 1.48 18.48
C ASN A 170 9.29 2.74 18.00
N LYS A 171 10.01 3.86 17.89
CA LYS A 171 9.51 5.06 17.23
C LYS A 171 9.86 5.01 15.75
N VAL A 172 8.95 5.53 14.93
CA VAL A 172 9.15 5.58 13.48
C VAL A 172 10.11 6.71 13.15
N GLU A 173 11.20 6.35 12.50
CA GLU A 173 12.16 7.28 11.91
C GLU A 173 12.00 7.25 10.38
N LYS A 174 11.59 8.38 9.81
CA LYS A 174 11.49 8.57 8.37
C LYS A 174 12.85 8.99 7.83
N ILE A 175 13.43 8.15 6.98
CA ILE A 175 14.73 8.40 6.35
C ILE A 175 14.49 8.76 4.89
N GLU A 176 15.02 9.92 4.46
CA GLU A 176 14.83 10.46 3.12
C GLU A 176 16.15 10.49 2.34
N TYR A 177 16.05 10.26 1.04
CA TYR A 177 17.09 10.65 0.09
C TYR A 177 16.76 12.02 -0.49
N LEU A 178 17.67 12.95 -0.34
CA LEU A 178 17.52 14.34 -0.79
C LEU A 178 18.67 14.68 -1.76
N PRO A 179 18.44 14.73 -3.09
CA PRO A 179 19.49 15.02 -4.06
C PRO A 179 20.07 16.40 -3.81
N GLY A 180 21.40 16.49 -3.75
CA GLY A 180 22.10 17.71 -3.37
C GLY A 180 21.88 18.17 -1.92
N GLY A 181 21.21 17.36 -1.08
CA GLY A 181 20.92 17.63 0.34
C GLY A 181 19.63 18.41 0.61
N GLU A 182 18.81 18.72 -0.41
CA GLU A 182 17.56 19.46 -0.26
C GLU A 182 16.43 18.85 -1.09
N MET A 183 15.18 19.07 -0.63
CA MET A 183 13.99 18.65 -1.38
C MET A 183 13.85 19.48 -2.67
N PRO A 184 13.75 18.85 -3.83
CA PRO A 184 13.61 19.57 -5.10
C PRO A 184 12.30 20.37 -5.17
N GLU A 185 12.39 21.67 -5.48
CA GLU A 185 11.19 22.53 -5.67
C GLU A 185 10.50 22.31 -7.02
N ARG A 186 11.22 21.75 -7.99
CA ARG A 186 10.73 21.57 -9.36
C ARG A 186 10.31 20.13 -9.63
N ASN A 187 9.43 19.96 -10.61
CA ASN A 187 9.13 18.65 -11.20
C ASN A 187 10.38 18.07 -11.86
N LEU A 188 10.87 16.96 -11.32
CA LEU A 188 12.08 16.27 -11.80
C LEU A 188 11.83 15.34 -12.98
N GLY A 189 10.56 15.17 -13.40
CA GLY A 189 10.17 14.18 -14.40
C GLY A 189 10.01 12.79 -13.81
N PRO A 190 10.20 11.75 -14.64
CA PRO A 190 10.06 10.35 -14.21
C PRO A 190 11.07 10.01 -13.12
N VAL A 191 10.59 9.69 -11.91
CA VAL A 191 11.49 9.37 -10.78
C VAL A 191 12.36 8.15 -11.09
N GLY A 192 11.83 7.19 -11.84
CA GLY A 192 12.60 6.00 -12.24
C GLY A 192 13.89 6.30 -12.99
N GLU A 193 13.96 7.44 -13.69
CA GLU A 193 15.13 7.86 -14.47
C GLU A 193 16.10 8.76 -13.68
N LEU A 194 15.71 9.19 -12.47
CA LEU A 194 16.59 10.01 -11.64
C LEU A 194 17.79 9.19 -11.16
N VAL A 195 18.94 9.84 -11.19
CA VAL A 195 20.23 9.22 -10.84
C VAL A 195 20.61 9.60 -9.42
N PHE A 196 20.99 8.63 -8.62
CA PHE A 196 21.51 8.86 -7.28
C PHE A 196 22.84 9.62 -7.33
N ASP A 197 22.96 10.63 -6.49
CA ASP A 197 24.19 11.40 -6.28
C ASP A 197 24.87 11.06 -4.95
N GLY A 198 25.90 11.81 -4.57
CA GLY A 198 26.66 11.61 -3.32
C GLY A 198 25.86 11.78 -2.03
N ALA A 199 24.66 12.40 -2.07
CA ALA A 199 23.79 12.53 -0.91
C ALA A 199 23.26 11.17 -0.41
N LEU A 200 23.32 10.13 -1.24
CA LEU A 200 22.95 8.77 -0.86
C LEU A 200 23.80 8.23 0.33
N GLU A 201 25.04 8.70 0.51
CA GLU A 201 25.87 8.33 1.66
C GLU A 201 25.26 8.80 2.98
N GLN A 202 24.64 10.00 2.99
CA GLN A 202 23.96 10.52 4.18
C GLN A 202 22.71 9.69 4.50
N THR A 203 21.98 9.25 3.48
CA THR A 203 20.84 8.34 3.64
C THR A 203 21.28 7.01 4.29
N PHE A 204 22.38 6.41 3.82
CA PHE A 204 22.90 5.19 4.42
C PHE A 204 23.42 5.39 5.84
N ALA A 205 24.05 6.53 6.13
CA ALA A 205 24.48 6.86 7.50
C ALA A 205 23.28 6.99 8.46
N ALA A 206 22.17 7.58 8.00
CA ALA A 206 20.94 7.65 8.78
C ALA A 206 20.32 6.27 9.03
N ILE A 207 20.30 5.39 8.00
CA ILE A 207 19.84 4.00 8.14
C ILE A 207 20.68 3.26 9.19
N GLU A 208 22.01 3.34 9.09
CA GLU A 208 22.93 2.66 10.02
C GLU A 208 22.78 3.19 11.46
N ALA A 209 22.49 4.48 11.64
CA ALA A 209 22.25 5.07 12.95
C ALA A 209 20.91 4.66 13.57
N THR A 210 19.89 4.41 12.75
CA THR A 210 18.54 4.02 13.19
C THR A 210 18.44 2.53 13.50
N LEU A 211 19.06 1.68 12.70
CA LEU A 211 19.02 0.22 12.86
C LEU A 211 19.81 -0.21 14.12
N GLN A 212 19.19 -1.09 14.92
CA GLN A 212 19.93 -1.77 15.98
C GLN A 212 20.96 -2.71 15.34
N LYS A 213 22.21 -2.65 15.78
CA LYS A 213 23.28 -3.50 15.27
C LYS A 213 23.04 -4.97 15.65
N THR A 214 22.93 -5.83 14.63
CA THR A 214 22.80 -7.29 14.74
C THR A 214 23.91 -7.98 13.92
N GLU A 215 23.95 -9.30 13.93
CA GLU A 215 24.86 -10.08 13.07
C GLU A 215 24.57 -9.90 11.57
N PHE A 216 23.35 -9.46 11.21
CA PHE A 216 22.92 -9.30 9.81
C PHE A 216 23.15 -7.88 9.26
N THR A 217 23.40 -6.89 10.13
CA THR A 217 23.48 -5.47 9.74
C THR A 217 24.52 -5.21 8.65
N GLU A 218 25.73 -5.74 8.80
CA GLU A 218 26.83 -5.49 7.86
C GLU A 218 26.55 -6.10 6.48
N ASP A 219 26.00 -7.32 6.44
CA ASP A 219 25.64 -7.98 5.18
C ASP A 219 24.48 -7.28 4.48
N LEU A 220 23.44 -6.91 5.22
CA LEU A 220 22.30 -6.15 4.71
C LEU A 220 22.75 -4.83 4.07
N LEU A 221 23.54 -4.03 4.79
CA LEU A 221 24.05 -2.76 4.26
C LEU A 221 24.93 -2.96 3.02
N ARG A 222 25.74 -4.00 3.00
CA ARG A 222 26.56 -4.36 1.84
C ARG A 222 25.70 -4.68 0.61
N ARG A 223 24.64 -5.49 0.77
CA ARG A 223 23.69 -5.84 -0.30
C ARG A 223 22.95 -4.60 -0.80
N LEU A 224 22.44 -3.76 0.10
CA LEU A 224 21.75 -2.53 -0.25
C LEU A 224 22.67 -1.57 -1.03
N LYS A 225 23.91 -1.34 -0.56
CA LYS A 225 24.89 -0.48 -1.24
C LYS A 225 25.35 -1.04 -2.59
N ALA A 226 25.22 -2.34 -2.82
CA ALA A 226 25.51 -2.93 -4.14
C ALA A 226 24.48 -2.52 -5.19
N TRP A 227 23.22 -2.33 -4.80
CA TRP A 227 22.16 -1.90 -5.71
C TRP A 227 21.94 -0.38 -5.70
N TYR A 228 21.94 0.25 -4.55
CA TYR A 228 21.80 1.70 -4.39
C TYR A 228 23.17 2.37 -4.31
N ALA A 229 23.64 2.86 -5.45
CA ALA A 229 24.95 3.48 -5.58
C ALA A 229 24.86 4.76 -6.43
N GLN A 230 25.77 5.69 -6.17
CA GLN A 230 25.91 6.90 -7.00
C GLN A 230 26.07 6.53 -8.48
N GLY A 231 25.36 7.23 -9.36
CA GLY A 231 25.35 7.01 -10.79
C GLY A 231 24.34 5.97 -11.28
N ARG A 232 23.64 5.25 -10.40
CA ARG A 232 22.52 4.37 -10.77
C ARG A 232 21.20 5.13 -10.74
N THR A 233 20.23 4.70 -11.56
CA THR A 233 18.87 5.24 -11.54
C THR A 233 18.01 4.56 -10.48
N PHE A 234 16.89 5.21 -10.09
CA PHE A 234 15.89 4.61 -9.21
C PHE A 234 15.36 3.29 -9.78
N ASN A 235 15.05 3.23 -11.09
CA ASN A 235 14.60 2.00 -11.76
C ASN A 235 15.59 0.84 -11.56
N ILE A 236 16.88 1.05 -11.88
CA ILE A 236 17.91 0.01 -11.77
C ILE A 236 18.11 -0.42 -10.32
N SER A 237 18.12 0.54 -9.40
CA SER A 237 18.36 0.25 -7.98
C SER A 237 17.18 -0.50 -7.36
N PHE A 238 15.95 -0.06 -7.62
CA PHE A 238 14.74 -0.71 -7.14
C PHE A 238 14.58 -2.13 -7.70
N THR A 239 14.69 -2.29 -9.02
CA THR A 239 14.52 -3.60 -9.65
C THR A 239 15.64 -4.57 -9.27
N GLY A 240 16.88 -4.09 -9.18
CA GLY A 240 17.99 -4.90 -8.72
C GLY A 240 17.81 -5.38 -7.28
N TRP A 241 17.35 -4.51 -6.37
CA TRP A 241 17.05 -4.90 -5.00
C TRP A 241 15.87 -5.89 -4.92
N MET A 242 14.79 -5.65 -5.67
CA MET A 242 13.67 -6.57 -5.72
C MET A 242 14.07 -7.93 -6.32
N ASN A 243 14.95 -7.93 -7.32
CA ASN A 243 15.51 -9.17 -7.87
C ASN A 243 16.36 -9.93 -6.85
N ASP A 244 17.13 -9.23 -6.02
CA ASP A 244 17.92 -9.81 -4.92
C ASP A 244 17.02 -10.44 -3.85
N LEU A 245 15.87 -9.83 -3.55
CA LEU A 245 14.89 -10.37 -2.60
C LEU A 245 14.15 -11.61 -3.14
N PHE A 246 13.94 -11.70 -4.46
CA PHE A 246 13.13 -12.72 -5.11
C PHE A 246 13.91 -13.55 -6.15
N GLU A 247 15.21 -13.74 -5.95
CA GLU A 247 16.10 -14.38 -6.93
C GLU A 247 15.64 -15.78 -7.37
N ASP A 248 15.01 -16.55 -6.48
CA ASP A 248 14.58 -17.93 -6.73
C ASP A 248 13.25 -18.05 -7.49
N TYR A 249 12.50 -16.95 -7.71
CA TYR A 249 11.09 -17.03 -8.10
C TYR A 249 10.79 -16.64 -9.55
N GLY A 250 11.82 -16.24 -10.31
CA GLY A 250 11.63 -15.91 -11.73
C GLY A 250 10.74 -14.70 -11.99
N LEU A 251 10.75 -13.73 -11.07
CA LEU A 251 10.00 -12.48 -11.22
C LEU A 251 10.50 -11.69 -12.43
N VAL A 252 9.59 -11.29 -13.32
CA VAL A 252 9.90 -10.50 -14.51
C VAL A 252 9.55 -9.04 -14.24
N PHE A 253 10.45 -8.11 -14.57
CA PHE A 253 10.22 -6.68 -14.42
C PHE A 253 9.88 -6.04 -15.76
N LEU A 254 8.86 -5.18 -15.79
CA LEU A 254 8.48 -4.37 -16.93
C LEU A 254 8.36 -2.91 -16.52
N SER A 255 9.18 -2.04 -17.11
CA SER A 255 9.02 -0.57 -17.04
C SER A 255 8.31 -0.07 -18.29
N PRO A 256 7.22 0.70 -18.19
CA PRO A 256 6.48 1.20 -19.36
C PRO A 256 7.24 2.26 -20.15
N ASN A 257 8.26 2.87 -19.58
CA ASN A 257 9.04 3.91 -20.22
C ASN A 257 10.06 3.34 -21.22
N HIS A 258 9.54 2.72 -22.28
CA HIS A 258 10.35 2.16 -23.37
C HIS A 258 9.72 2.47 -24.73
N PRO A 259 10.47 3.00 -25.72
CA PRO A 259 9.91 3.41 -27.02
C PRO A 259 9.13 2.31 -27.74
N GLY A 260 9.60 1.05 -27.70
CA GLY A 260 8.90 -0.10 -28.28
C GLY A 260 7.53 -0.33 -27.66
N LEU A 261 7.41 -0.26 -26.33
CA LEU A 261 6.13 -0.39 -25.63
C LEU A 261 5.21 0.82 -25.89
N LYS A 262 5.74 2.03 -25.88
CA LYS A 262 4.97 3.24 -26.19
C LYS A 262 4.40 3.23 -27.60
N LYS A 263 5.12 2.64 -28.56
CA LYS A 263 4.62 2.45 -29.92
C LYS A 263 3.39 1.53 -29.97
N ILE A 264 3.37 0.45 -29.17
CA ILE A 264 2.18 -0.41 -29.01
C ILE A 264 1.01 0.38 -28.42
N LEU A 265 1.30 1.29 -27.47
CA LEU A 265 0.29 2.12 -26.79
C LEU A 265 -0.16 3.35 -27.60
N SER A 266 0.51 3.68 -28.71
CA SER A 266 0.16 4.84 -29.54
C SER A 266 -1.34 4.89 -29.92
N PRO A 267 -2.00 3.78 -30.34
CA PRO A 267 -3.44 3.80 -30.64
C PRO A 267 -4.31 4.20 -29.43
N LEU A 268 -3.93 3.79 -28.21
CA LEU A 268 -4.60 4.20 -26.97
C LEU A 268 -4.51 5.71 -26.78
N PHE A 269 -3.31 6.27 -26.91
CA PHE A 269 -3.06 7.70 -26.74
C PHE A 269 -3.78 8.54 -27.82
N VAL A 270 -3.74 8.10 -29.06
CA VAL A 270 -4.49 8.73 -30.17
C VAL A 270 -5.99 8.72 -29.90
N LYS A 271 -6.54 7.61 -29.42
CA LYS A 271 -7.97 7.48 -29.11
C LYS A 271 -8.38 8.39 -27.97
N GLU A 272 -7.59 8.45 -26.88
CA GLU A 272 -7.83 9.33 -25.75
C GLU A 272 -7.86 10.81 -26.17
N ILE A 273 -6.88 11.25 -26.98
CA ILE A 273 -6.79 12.65 -27.45
C ILE A 273 -7.91 12.97 -28.45
N SER A 274 -8.17 12.08 -29.41
CA SER A 274 -9.15 12.34 -30.47
C SER A 274 -10.58 12.38 -29.97
N GLU A 275 -10.93 11.50 -29.03
CA GLU A 275 -12.29 11.34 -28.51
C GLU A 275 -12.51 12.01 -27.13
N PHE A 276 -11.53 12.76 -26.68
CA PHE A 276 -11.66 13.57 -25.46
C PHE A 276 -12.98 14.38 -25.47
N PRO A 277 -13.76 14.45 -24.36
CA PRO A 277 -13.49 13.96 -22.99
C PRO A 277 -14.16 12.61 -22.63
N LYS A 278 -14.35 11.73 -23.57
CA LYS A 278 -15.23 10.55 -23.46
C LYS A 278 -14.82 9.58 -22.32
N VAL A 279 -13.53 9.25 -22.22
CA VAL A 279 -13.05 8.37 -21.13
C VAL A 279 -13.30 9.01 -19.76
N SER A 280 -13.00 10.28 -19.60
CA SER A 280 -13.25 10.98 -18.33
C SER A 280 -14.72 11.06 -17.97
N GLN A 281 -15.62 11.22 -18.95
CA GLN A 281 -17.07 11.19 -18.73
C GLN A 281 -17.55 9.82 -18.26
N MET A 282 -16.99 8.71 -18.79
CA MET A 282 -17.30 7.36 -18.33
C MET A 282 -16.87 7.15 -16.88
N VAL A 283 -15.65 7.58 -16.51
CA VAL A 283 -15.18 7.50 -15.12
C VAL A 283 -16.04 8.35 -14.19
N ILE A 284 -16.44 9.55 -14.60
CA ILE A 284 -17.34 10.41 -13.82
C ILE A 284 -18.71 9.75 -13.63
N GLY A 285 -19.29 9.16 -14.68
CA GLY A 285 -20.56 8.45 -14.59
C GLY A 285 -20.48 7.26 -13.65
N GLN A 286 -19.45 6.42 -13.78
CA GLN A 286 -19.23 5.29 -12.89
C GLN A 286 -18.93 5.71 -11.45
N SER A 287 -18.24 6.85 -11.26
CA SER A 287 -18.00 7.44 -9.93
C SER A 287 -19.28 7.88 -9.27
N ALA A 288 -20.20 8.51 -10.03
CA ALA A 288 -21.50 8.94 -9.50
C ALA A 288 -22.35 7.74 -9.03
N GLU A 289 -22.36 6.63 -9.79
CA GLU A 289 -23.04 5.40 -9.37
C GLU A 289 -22.37 4.77 -8.14
N LEU A 290 -21.03 4.84 -8.06
CA LEU A 290 -20.28 4.33 -6.93
C LEU A 290 -20.57 5.16 -5.66
N GLU A 291 -20.62 6.48 -5.79
CA GLU A 291 -20.83 7.43 -4.67
C GLU A 291 -22.24 7.35 -4.05
N GLU A 292 -23.16 6.58 -4.62
CA GLU A 292 -24.42 6.26 -3.94
C GLU A 292 -24.21 5.47 -2.64
N ASN A 293 -23.14 4.65 -2.56
CA ASN A 293 -22.88 3.77 -1.41
C ASN A 293 -21.43 3.78 -0.92
N TYR A 294 -20.47 4.23 -1.76
CA TYR A 294 -19.04 4.15 -1.49
C TYR A 294 -18.34 5.45 -1.84
N HIS A 295 -17.09 5.60 -1.45
CA HIS A 295 -16.25 6.73 -1.86
C HIS A 295 -15.53 6.44 -3.18
N ALA A 296 -15.63 7.34 -4.16
CA ALA A 296 -14.87 7.25 -5.41
C ALA A 296 -13.40 7.64 -5.19
N GLN A 297 -12.50 6.70 -5.50
CA GLN A 297 -11.05 6.87 -5.27
C GLN A 297 -10.39 7.81 -6.27
N ILE A 298 -10.81 7.77 -7.55
CA ILE A 298 -10.29 8.61 -8.62
C ILE A 298 -11.24 9.78 -8.88
N LYS A 299 -10.66 10.99 -8.90
CA LYS A 299 -11.32 12.18 -9.46
C LYS A 299 -10.87 12.34 -10.90
N ALA A 300 -11.71 11.95 -11.85
CA ALA A 300 -11.40 12.05 -13.27
C ALA A 300 -11.15 13.50 -13.67
N LYS A 301 -10.13 13.69 -14.48
CA LYS A 301 -9.76 14.96 -15.09
C LYS A 301 -10.02 14.88 -16.59
N SER A 302 -9.80 15.98 -17.26
CA SER A 302 -10.24 16.09 -18.65
C SER A 302 -9.50 15.16 -19.60
N ILE A 303 -8.15 15.11 -19.57
CA ILE A 303 -7.32 14.15 -20.32
C ILE A 303 -6.56 13.27 -19.35
N ASN A 304 -6.47 11.98 -19.69
CA ASN A 304 -5.85 10.96 -18.83
C ASN A 304 -4.39 10.68 -19.22
N LEU A 305 -3.72 11.70 -19.74
CA LEU A 305 -2.33 11.65 -20.20
C LEU A 305 -1.48 12.76 -19.61
N PHE A 306 -0.20 12.44 -19.43
CA PHE A 306 0.88 13.38 -19.17
C PHE A 306 1.79 13.50 -20.40
N LEU A 307 2.47 14.63 -20.52
CA LEU A 307 3.52 14.87 -21.50
C LEU A 307 4.84 15.09 -20.78
N PHE A 308 5.90 14.41 -21.23
CA PHE A 308 7.26 14.73 -20.84
C PHE A 308 7.74 15.96 -21.60
N HIS A 309 8.10 17.02 -20.90
CA HIS A 309 8.52 18.28 -21.49
C HIS A 309 9.64 18.91 -20.66
N LYS A 310 10.78 19.25 -21.32
CA LYS A 310 11.94 19.90 -20.67
C LYS A 310 12.38 19.22 -19.36
N GLY A 311 12.38 17.90 -19.34
CA GLY A 311 12.80 17.10 -18.19
C GLY A 311 11.75 16.94 -17.07
N GLY A 312 10.55 17.51 -17.22
CA GLY A 312 9.42 17.30 -16.29
C GLY A 312 8.32 16.45 -16.91
N ARG A 313 7.41 15.93 -16.09
CA ARG A 313 6.18 15.20 -16.46
C ARG A 313 4.96 16.03 -16.09
N TYR A 314 4.20 16.47 -17.07
CA TYR A 314 3.13 17.44 -16.86
C TYR A 314 1.78 16.90 -17.34
N LEU A 315 0.74 17.04 -16.50
CA LEU A 315 -0.63 16.72 -16.88
C LEU A 315 -1.06 17.63 -18.04
N ILE A 316 -1.69 17.03 -19.05
CA ILE A 316 -2.29 17.75 -20.17
C ILE A 316 -3.69 18.20 -19.74
N GLU A 317 -3.90 19.51 -19.67
CA GLU A 317 -5.20 20.11 -19.30
C GLU A 317 -5.83 20.77 -20.52
N PRO A 318 -7.11 20.49 -20.82
CA PRO A 318 -7.80 21.12 -21.92
C PRO A 318 -8.14 22.58 -21.56
N ARG A 319 -8.19 23.39 -22.60
CA ARG A 319 -8.69 24.76 -22.58
C ARG A 319 -9.80 24.91 -23.61
N GLU A 320 -10.32 26.09 -23.78
CA GLU A 320 -11.45 26.35 -24.69
C GLU A 320 -11.15 25.95 -26.15
N HIS A 321 -9.93 26.18 -26.63
CA HIS A 321 -9.55 25.92 -28.02
C HIS A 321 -8.25 25.13 -28.20
N ASP A 322 -7.50 24.89 -27.13
CA ASP A 322 -6.21 24.23 -27.13
C ASP A 322 -5.99 23.41 -25.84
N PHE A 323 -4.77 22.93 -25.63
CA PHE A 323 -4.34 22.24 -24.41
C PHE A 323 -3.18 22.97 -23.77
N SER A 324 -3.02 22.83 -22.46
CA SER A 324 -1.89 23.37 -21.71
C SER A 324 -1.24 22.29 -20.86
N LEU A 325 0.04 22.45 -20.59
CA LEU A 325 0.72 21.64 -19.59
C LEU A 325 0.57 22.29 -18.21
N LYS A 326 -0.01 21.54 -17.28
CA LYS A 326 -0.35 22.04 -15.93
C LYS A 326 0.86 22.69 -15.24
N GLY A 327 0.66 23.91 -14.73
CA GLY A 327 1.72 24.65 -14.03
C GLY A 327 2.79 25.27 -14.95
N THR A 328 2.61 25.22 -16.27
CA THR A 328 3.53 25.82 -17.25
C THR A 328 2.83 26.87 -18.13
N ARG A 329 3.60 27.54 -18.98
CA ARG A 329 3.09 28.44 -20.04
C ARG A 329 3.17 27.76 -21.41
N HIS A 330 3.20 26.43 -21.48
CA HIS A 330 3.26 25.70 -22.73
C HIS A 330 1.87 25.30 -23.18
N PHE A 331 1.55 25.60 -24.44
CA PHE A 331 0.25 25.35 -25.07
C PHE A 331 0.46 24.46 -26.29
N LEU A 332 -0.50 23.62 -26.59
CA LEU A 332 -0.45 22.64 -27.67
C LEU A 332 -1.80 22.59 -28.37
N GLN A 333 -1.79 22.57 -29.70
CA GLN A 333 -3.01 22.29 -30.48
C GLN A 333 -3.32 20.80 -30.47
N LYS A 334 -4.58 20.43 -30.72
CA LYS A 334 -5.02 19.02 -30.76
C LYS A 334 -4.23 18.22 -31.80
N GLU A 335 -3.99 18.83 -32.97
CA GLU A 335 -3.24 18.25 -34.08
C GLU A 335 -1.78 17.95 -33.68
N GLU A 336 -1.19 18.83 -32.88
CA GLU A 336 0.17 18.67 -32.37
C GLU A 336 0.24 17.51 -31.36
N LEU A 337 -0.72 17.41 -30.44
CA LEU A 337 -0.81 16.28 -29.51
C LEU A 337 -1.04 14.94 -30.24
N LEU A 338 -1.90 14.94 -31.27
CA LEU A 338 -2.13 13.74 -32.09
C LEU A 338 -0.85 13.34 -32.85
N LYS A 339 -0.10 14.31 -33.35
CA LYS A 339 1.18 14.05 -33.99
C LYS A 339 2.19 13.46 -33.01
N ILE A 340 2.29 13.98 -31.78
CA ILE A 340 3.13 13.41 -30.73
C ILE A 340 2.70 11.96 -30.44
N ALA A 341 1.40 11.70 -30.29
CA ALA A 341 0.90 10.36 -30.01
C ALA A 341 1.20 9.34 -31.10
N MET A 342 1.25 9.78 -32.37
CA MET A 342 1.53 8.92 -33.52
C MET A 342 3.03 8.75 -33.81
N GLU A 343 3.82 9.83 -33.72
CA GLU A 343 5.20 9.85 -34.16
C GLU A 343 6.22 9.74 -33.01
N MET A 344 5.86 10.18 -31.81
CA MET A 344 6.74 10.24 -30.64
C MET A 344 5.99 9.81 -29.34
N PRO A 345 5.30 8.64 -29.34
CA PRO A 345 4.47 8.22 -28.22
C PRO A 345 5.25 8.02 -26.91
N GLU A 346 6.59 7.91 -26.98
CA GLU A 346 7.47 7.87 -25.81
C GLU A 346 7.45 9.17 -24.99
N GLN A 347 6.98 10.27 -25.57
CA GLN A 347 6.78 11.52 -24.84
C GLN A 347 5.48 11.54 -24.00
N LEU A 348 4.61 10.55 -24.17
CA LEU A 348 3.35 10.46 -23.43
C LEU A 348 3.41 9.39 -22.34
N SER A 349 2.72 9.64 -21.25
CA SER A 349 2.49 8.63 -20.21
C SER A 349 1.06 8.67 -19.69
N ALA A 350 0.55 7.49 -19.33
CA ALA A 350 -0.79 7.32 -18.79
C ALA A 350 -0.88 7.83 -17.32
N ASN A 351 -2.05 8.35 -16.94
CA ASN A 351 -2.38 8.61 -15.55
C ASN A 351 -3.00 7.34 -14.91
N VAL A 352 -3.48 7.46 -13.66
CA VAL A 352 -4.10 6.36 -12.90
C VAL A 352 -5.30 5.71 -13.59
N VAL A 353 -6.00 6.42 -14.49
CA VAL A 353 -7.14 5.89 -15.27
C VAL A 353 -6.67 4.97 -16.40
N LEU A 354 -5.70 5.43 -17.20
CA LEU A 354 -5.25 4.69 -18.38
C LEU A 354 -4.08 3.73 -18.10
N ARG A 355 -3.36 3.89 -16.99
CA ARG A 355 -2.24 3.02 -16.63
C ARG A 355 -2.62 1.52 -16.59
N PRO A 356 -3.72 1.11 -15.91
CA PRO A 356 -4.12 -0.30 -15.90
C PRO A 356 -4.44 -0.83 -17.32
N LEU A 357 -5.11 -0.03 -18.14
CA LEU A 357 -5.42 -0.41 -19.50
C LEU A 357 -4.16 -0.50 -20.37
N ALA A 358 -3.22 0.43 -20.22
CA ALA A 358 -1.93 0.36 -20.91
C ALA A 358 -1.16 -0.92 -20.54
N GLN A 359 -1.15 -1.30 -19.25
CA GLN A 359 -0.58 -2.55 -18.77
C GLN A 359 -1.22 -3.78 -19.45
N ASP A 360 -2.56 -3.82 -19.49
CA ASP A 360 -3.31 -4.97 -19.98
C ASP A 360 -3.39 -5.04 -21.52
N MET A 361 -3.03 -3.96 -22.21
CA MET A 361 -2.74 -3.96 -23.65
C MET A 361 -1.35 -4.52 -23.99
N LEU A 362 -0.39 -4.33 -23.08
CA LEU A 362 1.00 -4.80 -23.26
C LEU A 362 1.19 -6.25 -22.81
N LEU A 363 0.51 -6.65 -21.74
CA LEU A 363 0.69 -7.94 -21.07
C LEU A 363 -0.57 -8.81 -21.19
N PRO A 364 -0.44 -10.13 -21.34
CA PRO A 364 -1.56 -11.07 -21.25
C PRO A 364 -2.01 -11.24 -19.79
N THR A 365 -2.52 -10.17 -19.19
CA THR A 365 -2.80 -10.10 -17.75
C THR A 365 -4.03 -10.90 -17.38
N VAL A 366 -3.85 -12.06 -16.73
CA VAL A 366 -4.98 -12.87 -16.23
C VAL A 366 -5.44 -12.41 -14.85
N ALA A 367 -4.52 -11.86 -14.05
CA ALA A 367 -4.80 -11.30 -12.73
C ALA A 367 -3.91 -10.10 -12.44
N TYR A 368 -4.48 -9.10 -11.76
CA TYR A 368 -3.77 -7.97 -11.17
C TYR A 368 -3.86 -8.04 -9.65
N ILE A 369 -2.71 -8.06 -8.97
CA ILE A 369 -2.64 -8.10 -7.51
C ILE A 369 -2.79 -6.68 -6.97
N ALA A 370 -3.90 -6.43 -6.31
CA ALA A 370 -4.33 -5.11 -5.88
C ALA A 370 -4.32 -4.94 -4.36
N GLY A 371 -3.84 -3.80 -3.90
CA GLY A 371 -4.10 -3.31 -2.55
C GLY A 371 -5.52 -2.74 -2.40
N PRO A 372 -5.98 -2.43 -1.17
CA PRO A 372 -7.35 -1.95 -0.95
C PRO A 372 -7.75 -0.72 -1.78
N SER A 373 -6.89 0.28 -1.86
CA SER A 373 -7.14 1.50 -2.67
C SER A 373 -7.13 1.19 -4.18
N GLU A 374 -6.34 0.20 -4.62
CA GLU A 374 -6.30 -0.23 -6.01
C GLU A 374 -7.59 -0.96 -6.41
N VAL A 375 -8.10 -1.85 -5.55
CA VAL A 375 -9.43 -2.45 -5.73
C VAL A 375 -10.48 -1.35 -5.87
N ALA A 376 -10.43 -0.32 -5.02
CA ALA A 376 -11.39 0.76 -5.05
C ALA A 376 -11.37 1.55 -6.37
N TYR A 377 -10.21 1.85 -6.94
CA TYR A 377 -10.20 2.57 -8.22
C TYR A 377 -10.54 1.67 -9.42
N HIS A 378 -10.24 0.36 -9.38
CA HIS A 378 -10.67 -0.56 -10.43
C HIS A 378 -12.20 -0.63 -10.58
N ALA A 379 -12.96 -0.39 -9.52
CA ALA A 379 -14.42 -0.27 -9.58
C ALA A 379 -14.91 0.88 -10.48
N GLN A 380 -14.08 1.88 -10.74
CA GLN A 380 -14.40 3.03 -11.58
C GLN A 380 -14.04 2.82 -13.06
N LEU A 381 -13.30 1.75 -13.40
CA LEU A 381 -12.68 1.57 -14.71
C LEU A 381 -13.42 0.63 -15.65
N LYS A 382 -14.36 -0.17 -15.17
CA LYS A 382 -15.09 -1.15 -15.99
C LYS A 382 -15.62 -0.58 -17.33
N PRO A 383 -16.35 0.56 -17.36
CA PRO A 383 -16.85 1.10 -18.64
C PRO A 383 -15.73 1.59 -19.56
N VAL A 384 -14.57 1.95 -19.03
CA VAL A 384 -13.40 2.35 -19.83
C VAL A 384 -12.77 1.13 -20.50
N TYR A 385 -12.63 0.00 -19.79
CA TYR A 385 -12.18 -1.28 -20.38
C TYR A 385 -13.10 -1.74 -21.51
N GLU A 386 -14.42 -1.72 -21.27
CA GLU A 386 -15.42 -2.08 -22.27
C GLU A 386 -15.34 -1.17 -23.51
N TYR A 387 -15.25 0.13 -23.31
CA TYR A 387 -15.18 1.11 -24.40
C TYR A 387 -13.91 1.00 -25.24
N LEU A 388 -12.76 0.77 -24.60
CA LEU A 388 -11.47 0.63 -25.29
C LEU A 388 -11.23 -0.79 -25.81
N ASN A 389 -12.15 -1.72 -25.53
CA ASN A 389 -12.06 -3.13 -25.90
C ASN A 389 -10.77 -3.80 -25.39
N VAL A 390 -10.43 -3.53 -24.12
CA VAL A 390 -9.29 -4.14 -23.42
C VAL A 390 -9.84 -5.17 -22.44
N VAL A 391 -9.19 -6.32 -22.34
CA VAL A 391 -9.58 -7.38 -21.40
C VAL A 391 -9.25 -6.95 -19.97
N GLN A 392 -10.28 -6.80 -19.13
CA GLN A 392 -10.06 -6.50 -17.72
C GLN A 392 -9.67 -7.78 -16.97
N PRO A 393 -8.52 -7.80 -16.27
CA PRO A 393 -8.07 -8.97 -15.52
C PRO A 393 -8.92 -9.23 -14.27
N VAL A 394 -8.75 -10.41 -13.67
CA VAL A 394 -9.24 -10.66 -12.31
C VAL A 394 -8.46 -9.78 -11.33
N ILE A 395 -9.16 -8.91 -10.63
CA ILE A 395 -8.55 -8.09 -9.57
C ILE A 395 -8.43 -8.96 -8.32
N TYR A 396 -7.21 -9.31 -7.93
CA TYR A 396 -6.94 -10.23 -6.84
C TYR A 396 -6.38 -9.47 -5.62
N PRO A 397 -7.06 -9.49 -4.46
CA PRO A 397 -6.57 -8.80 -3.27
C PRO A 397 -5.21 -9.35 -2.83
N ARG A 398 -4.24 -8.46 -2.58
CA ARG A 398 -2.95 -8.87 -2.04
C ARG A 398 -3.07 -9.43 -0.64
N ALA A 399 -2.18 -10.32 -0.27
CA ALA A 399 -2.03 -10.72 1.11
C ALA A 399 -1.66 -9.53 2.00
N SER A 400 -2.06 -9.60 3.26
CA SER A 400 -1.84 -8.58 4.28
C SER A 400 -1.39 -9.25 5.57
N GLY A 401 -0.49 -8.61 6.33
CA GLY A 401 -0.02 -9.17 7.57
C GLY A 401 0.78 -8.20 8.43
N SER A 402 0.85 -8.52 9.73
CA SER A 402 1.70 -7.85 10.71
C SER A 402 2.57 -8.88 11.43
N PHE A 403 3.77 -8.46 11.78
CA PHE A 403 4.69 -9.25 12.57
C PHE A 403 4.46 -9.03 14.06
N VAL A 404 4.43 -10.12 14.80
CA VAL A 404 4.42 -10.11 16.26
C VAL A 404 5.75 -10.69 16.73
N GLU A 405 6.57 -9.84 17.34
CA GLU A 405 7.86 -10.22 17.89
C GLU A 405 7.69 -10.82 19.29
N GLU A 406 8.57 -11.73 19.71
CA GLU A 406 8.52 -12.42 21.02
C GLU A 406 8.35 -11.45 22.21
N ARG A 407 8.94 -10.25 22.14
CA ARG A 407 8.77 -9.23 23.20
C ARG A 407 7.35 -8.72 23.30
N LEU A 408 6.67 -8.61 22.18
CA LEU A 408 5.27 -8.21 22.13
C LEU A 408 4.37 -9.31 22.68
N GLU A 409 4.62 -10.58 22.30
CA GLU A 409 3.89 -11.74 22.85
C GLU A 409 3.99 -11.78 24.39
N ARG A 410 5.19 -11.60 24.93
CA ARG A 410 5.39 -11.54 26.39
C ARG A 410 4.64 -10.36 27.05
N ALA A 411 4.52 -9.23 26.38
CA ALA A 411 3.74 -8.10 26.88
C ALA A 411 2.24 -8.42 26.86
N MET A 412 1.75 -9.04 25.79
CA MET A 412 0.37 -9.48 25.66
C MET A 412 0.00 -10.47 26.77
N GLU A 413 0.82 -11.49 26.98
CA GLU A 413 0.62 -12.47 28.05
C GLU A 413 0.63 -11.80 29.44
N ARG A 414 1.66 -10.99 29.71
CA ARG A 414 1.84 -10.36 31.02
C ARG A 414 0.69 -9.45 31.43
N TYR A 415 0.14 -8.71 30.47
CA TYR A 415 -0.91 -7.72 30.72
C TYR A 415 -2.29 -8.21 30.26
N SER A 416 -2.41 -9.48 29.84
CA SER A 416 -3.65 -10.07 29.31
C SER A 416 -4.28 -9.19 28.22
N ILE A 417 -3.48 -8.81 27.22
CA ILE A 417 -3.90 -7.98 26.10
C ILE A 417 -4.27 -8.89 24.93
N ALA A 418 -5.49 -8.78 24.42
CA ALA A 418 -5.85 -9.40 23.16
C ALA A 418 -5.24 -8.60 21.99
N LEU A 419 -4.79 -9.28 20.95
CA LEU A 419 -4.13 -8.61 19.81
C LEU A 419 -5.03 -7.56 19.15
N THR A 420 -6.34 -7.81 19.09
CA THR A 420 -7.33 -6.88 18.53
C THR A 420 -7.43 -5.57 19.31
N GLU A 421 -7.08 -5.54 20.61
CA GLU A 421 -7.12 -4.32 21.41
C GLU A 421 -6.06 -3.30 20.98
N PHE A 422 -4.94 -3.77 20.37
CA PHE A 422 -3.93 -2.85 19.81
C PHE A 422 -4.46 -2.08 18.60
N PHE A 423 -5.41 -2.66 17.87
CA PHE A 423 -5.99 -2.07 16.67
C PHE A 423 -7.23 -1.21 16.95
N ASP A 424 -7.74 -1.16 18.20
CA ASP A 424 -8.89 -0.34 18.57
C ASP A 424 -8.43 1.08 18.96
N ASP A 425 -8.22 1.32 20.23
CA ASP A 425 -7.87 2.64 20.77
C ASP A 425 -6.70 2.49 21.76
N GLY A 426 -5.52 2.93 21.32
CA GLY A 426 -4.30 2.84 22.12
C GLY A 426 -4.41 3.54 23.48
N ASP A 427 -5.12 4.67 23.57
CA ASP A 427 -5.32 5.40 24.82
C ASP A 427 -6.24 4.61 25.77
N LYS A 428 -7.30 3.98 25.26
CA LYS A 428 -8.14 3.11 26.06
C LYS A 428 -7.37 1.89 26.56
N LEU A 429 -6.54 1.29 25.71
CA LEU A 429 -5.67 0.17 26.11
C LEU A 429 -4.72 0.58 27.22
N MET A 430 -4.03 1.72 27.07
CA MET A 430 -3.12 2.26 28.08
C MET A 430 -3.83 2.52 29.40
N ASN A 431 -5.02 3.13 29.38
CA ASN A 431 -5.84 3.38 30.56
C ASN A 431 -6.24 2.08 31.25
N ARG A 432 -6.73 1.07 30.49
CA ARG A 432 -7.10 -0.24 31.04
C ARG A 432 -5.92 -0.92 31.73
N ILE A 433 -4.75 -0.94 31.07
CA ILE A 433 -3.56 -1.58 31.67
C ILE A 433 -3.12 -0.84 32.92
N SER A 434 -3.09 0.51 32.88
CA SER A 434 -2.76 1.33 34.06
C SER A 434 -3.69 1.03 35.24
N GLU A 435 -4.99 0.91 35.01
CA GLU A 435 -5.98 0.55 36.03
C GLU A 435 -5.78 -0.90 36.53
N GLN A 436 -5.48 -1.83 35.61
CA GLN A 436 -5.28 -3.25 35.94
C GLN A 436 -4.10 -3.48 36.90
N ILE A 437 -2.96 -2.82 36.65
CA ILE A 437 -1.73 -3.01 37.42
C ILE A 437 -1.64 -2.14 38.67
N SER A 438 -2.57 -1.22 38.85
CA SER A 438 -2.56 -0.30 39.99
C SER A 438 -3.32 -0.85 41.19
N GLU A 439 -2.79 -0.58 42.37
CA GLU A 439 -3.46 -0.90 43.63
C GLU A 439 -4.73 -0.05 43.83
N VAL A 440 -4.71 1.19 43.31
CA VAL A 440 -5.83 2.14 43.43
C VAL A 440 -6.68 2.05 42.18
N LYS A 441 -7.95 1.65 42.35
CA LYS A 441 -8.92 1.53 41.25
C LYS A 441 -9.65 2.85 41.06
N LEU A 442 -9.10 3.72 40.18
CA LEU A 442 -9.62 5.07 39.97
C LEU A 442 -11.05 5.06 39.40
N ASP A 443 -11.35 4.16 38.47
CA ASP A 443 -12.70 4.07 37.86
C ASP A 443 -13.76 3.76 38.92
N GLN A 444 -13.46 2.85 39.84
CA GLN A 444 -14.36 2.53 40.94
C GLN A 444 -14.54 3.75 41.88
N ILE A 445 -13.44 4.37 42.32
CA ILE A 445 -13.49 5.50 43.26
C ILE A 445 -14.25 6.68 42.66
N PHE A 446 -13.98 7.05 41.40
CA PHE A 446 -14.66 8.14 40.74
C PHE A 446 -16.12 7.78 40.42
N GLY A 447 -16.43 6.53 40.04
CA GLY A 447 -17.78 6.05 39.83
C GLY A 447 -18.63 6.13 41.10
N GLU A 448 -18.10 5.67 42.24
CA GLU A 448 -18.80 5.76 43.54
C GLU A 448 -19.01 7.23 43.97
N ALA A 449 -17.99 8.09 43.81
CA ALA A 449 -18.09 9.49 44.11
C ALA A 449 -19.14 10.19 43.25
N HIS A 450 -19.15 9.89 41.95
CA HIS A 450 -20.13 10.43 40.99
C HIS A 450 -21.55 10.03 41.35
N SER A 451 -21.79 8.75 41.69
CA SER A 451 -23.11 8.26 42.12
C SER A 451 -23.60 9.02 43.34
N ARG A 452 -22.75 9.18 44.38
CA ARG A 452 -23.12 9.91 45.62
C ARG A 452 -23.46 11.37 45.36
N VAL A 453 -22.71 12.04 44.47
CA VAL A 453 -22.99 13.43 44.09
C VAL A 453 -24.32 13.53 43.34
N HIS A 454 -24.59 12.62 42.42
CA HIS A 454 -25.83 12.60 41.66
C HIS A 454 -27.05 12.31 42.57
N ASP A 455 -26.91 11.41 43.53
CA ASP A 455 -27.97 11.13 44.52
C ASP A 455 -28.31 12.38 45.33
N ALA A 456 -27.27 13.09 45.83
CA ALA A 456 -27.46 14.32 46.54
C ALA A 456 -28.15 15.45 45.70
N LEU A 457 -27.75 15.57 44.41
CA LEU A 457 -28.36 16.51 43.49
C LEU A 457 -29.82 16.14 43.15
N ASN A 458 -30.12 14.83 43.08
CA ASN A 458 -31.48 14.36 42.89
C ASN A 458 -32.38 14.63 44.11
N GLU A 459 -31.87 14.53 45.34
CA GLU A 459 -32.59 14.95 46.54
C GLU A 459 -32.93 16.43 46.50
N LEU A 460 -31.96 17.30 46.14
CA LEU A 460 -32.22 18.74 45.97
C LEU A 460 -33.28 19.06 44.93
N LYS A 461 -33.38 18.24 43.87
CA LYS A 461 -34.40 18.41 42.81
C LYS A 461 -35.83 18.43 43.32
N PHE A 462 -36.13 17.57 44.30
CA PHE A 462 -37.48 17.53 44.89
C PHE A 462 -37.77 18.79 45.67
N GLY A 463 -36.84 19.24 46.52
CA GLY A 463 -37.04 20.49 47.31
C GLY A 463 -37.14 21.75 46.43
N LEU A 464 -36.28 21.87 45.41
CA LEU A 464 -36.28 23.02 44.50
C LEU A 464 -37.56 23.10 43.67
N LYS A 465 -38.15 21.96 43.28
CA LYS A 465 -39.41 21.90 42.54
C LYS A 465 -40.59 22.45 43.37
N GLU A 466 -40.59 22.25 44.67
CA GLU A 466 -41.60 22.77 45.59
C GLU A 466 -41.42 24.28 45.82
N VAL A 467 -40.18 24.80 45.79
CA VAL A 467 -39.87 26.22 45.97
C VAL A 467 -40.14 27.02 44.69
N ASP A 468 -39.53 26.65 43.59
CA ASP A 468 -39.70 27.28 42.27
C ASP A 468 -39.22 26.32 41.14
N PRO A 469 -40.15 25.82 40.30
CA PRO A 469 -39.79 24.91 39.18
C PRO A 469 -38.74 25.48 38.20
N THR A 470 -38.59 26.80 38.10
CA THR A 470 -37.61 27.43 37.20
C THR A 470 -36.15 27.17 37.65
N LEU A 471 -35.93 26.85 38.93
CA LEU A 471 -34.63 26.52 39.48
C LEU A 471 -34.08 25.17 38.99
N LEU A 472 -34.92 24.33 38.36
CA LEU A 472 -34.44 23.04 37.82
C LEU A 472 -33.40 23.22 36.71
N GLY A 473 -33.52 24.28 35.89
CA GLY A 473 -32.52 24.62 34.87
C GLY A 473 -31.15 25.02 35.48
N ALA A 474 -31.18 25.74 36.62
CA ALA A 474 -29.99 26.08 37.36
C ALA A 474 -29.33 24.82 37.97
N LEU A 475 -30.14 23.90 38.51
CA LEU A 475 -29.65 22.63 39.05
C LEU A 475 -28.94 21.78 37.98
N GLU A 476 -29.49 21.65 36.77
CA GLU A 476 -28.86 20.91 35.67
C GLU A 476 -27.54 21.59 35.24
N SER A 477 -27.49 22.92 35.23
CA SER A 477 -26.23 23.65 34.96
C SER A 477 -25.13 23.37 36.03
N VAL A 478 -25.52 23.31 37.31
CA VAL A 478 -24.63 22.97 38.41
C VAL A 478 -24.15 21.53 38.29
N LYS A 479 -25.04 20.60 37.99
CA LYS A 479 -24.74 19.20 37.76
C LYS A 479 -23.68 19.03 36.65
N SER A 480 -23.90 19.65 35.48
CA SER A 480 -22.96 19.61 34.36
C SER A 480 -21.56 20.18 34.72
N LYS A 481 -21.50 21.25 35.53
CA LYS A 481 -20.22 21.80 36.01
C LYS A 481 -19.49 20.85 36.97
N ILE A 482 -20.22 20.19 37.87
CA ILE A 482 -19.64 19.21 38.79
C ILE A 482 -19.09 18.03 38.00
N ASP A 483 -19.86 17.49 37.06
CA ASP A 483 -19.45 16.38 36.20
C ASP A 483 -18.18 16.74 35.41
N GLY A 484 -18.14 17.94 34.82
CA GLY A 484 -16.94 18.44 34.13
C GLY A 484 -15.72 18.54 35.04
N ASN A 485 -15.87 19.08 36.26
CA ASN A 485 -14.76 19.20 37.22
C ASN A 485 -14.28 17.82 37.72
N MET A 486 -15.19 16.88 37.93
CA MET A 486 -14.84 15.51 38.33
C MET A 486 -14.08 14.80 37.21
N ASN A 487 -14.47 14.95 35.96
CA ASN A 487 -13.76 14.39 34.82
C ASN A 487 -12.34 14.96 34.70
N VAL A 488 -12.16 16.28 34.82
CA VAL A 488 -10.82 16.92 34.83
C VAL A 488 -9.94 16.37 35.95
N LEU A 489 -10.50 16.15 37.15
CA LEU A 489 -9.75 15.57 38.25
C LEU A 489 -9.39 14.11 37.99
N LYS A 490 -10.32 13.34 37.43
CA LYS A 490 -10.08 11.94 37.03
C LYS A 490 -8.95 11.84 36.01
N GLU A 491 -8.97 12.65 34.96
CA GLU A 491 -7.90 12.69 33.95
C GLU A 491 -6.52 12.98 34.58
N LYS A 492 -6.44 13.94 35.50
CA LYS A 492 -5.20 14.23 36.23
C LYS A 492 -4.72 13.07 37.10
N ALA A 493 -5.67 12.35 37.74
CA ALA A 493 -5.37 11.19 38.57
C ALA A 493 -4.87 10.02 37.73
N VAL A 494 -5.52 9.75 36.59
CA VAL A 494 -5.09 8.75 35.60
C VAL A 494 -3.69 9.06 35.07
N GLY A 495 -3.41 10.30 34.68
CA GLY A 495 -2.07 10.71 34.26
C GLY A 495 -1.01 10.56 35.35
N ALA A 496 -1.35 10.78 36.61
CA ALA A 496 -0.43 10.53 37.75
C ALA A 496 -0.18 9.05 37.98
N GLN A 497 -1.21 8.21 37.81
CA GLN A 497 -1.12 6.77 37.93
C GLN A 497 -0.27 6.15 36.80
N MET A 498 -0.43 6.61 35.56
CA MET A 498 0.41 6.20 34.43
C MET A 498 1.88 6.51 34.68
N ARG A 499 2.20 7.71 35.18
CA ARG A 499 3.59 8.05 35.54
C ARG A 499 4.15 7.16 36.65
N ARG A 500 3.34 6.74 37.63
CA ARG A 500 3.77 5.79 38.68
C ARG A 500 4.08 4.40 38.09
N ASN A 501 3.41 4.03 37.03
CA ASN A 501 3.57 2.75 36.33
C ASN A 501 4.41 2.88 35.04
N GLU A 502 5.30 3.88 34.95
CA GLU A 502 6.01 4.28 33.74
C GLU A 502 6.65 3.11 32.98
N THR A 503 7.29 2.18 33.67
CA THR A 503 7.94 1.03 33.02
C THR A 503 6.94 0.14 32.25
N ALA A 504 5.79 -0.13 32.84
CA ALA A 504 4.74 -0.95 32.21
C ALA A 504 4.12 -0.18 31.05
N MET A 505 3.80 1.10 31.27
CA MET A 505 3.23 1.97 30.22
C MET A 505 4.15 2.07 29.02
N ARG A 506 5.45 2.26 29.21
CA ARG A 506 6.45 2.28 28.15
C ARG A 506 6.52 0.95 27.38
N GLN A 507 6.34 -0.20 28.04
CA GLN A 507 6.30 -1.50 27.36
C GLN A 507 5.07 -1.62 26.45
N VAL A 508 3.91 -1.17 26.92
CA VAL A 508 2.66 -1.19 26.13
C VAL A 508 2.73 -0.18 24.99
N GLU A 509 3.25 1.01 25.22
CA GLU A 509 3.47 2.05 24.19
C GLU A 509 4.40 1.53 23.07
N LYS A 510 5.52 0.87 23.43
CA LYS A 510 6.40 0.24 22.45
C LYS A 510 5.70 -0.88 21.68
N ALA A 511 4.81 -1.61 22.33
CA ALA A 511 4.02 -2.65 21.68
C ALA A 511 3.04 -2.05 20.65
N ILE A 512 2.34 -0.98 21.02
CA ILE A 512 1.45 -0.23 20.12
C ILE A 512 2.25 0.33 18.94
N GLY A 513 3.38 1.01 19.20
CA GLY A 513 4.24 1.59 18.17
C GLY A 513 4.84 0.54 17.21
N SER A 514 5.05 -0.69 17.70
CA SER A 514 5.51 -1.80 16.84
C SER A 514 4.40 -2.29 15.90
N LEU A 515 3.16 -2.44 16.38
CA LEU A 515 2.02 -2.96 15.60
C LEU A 515 1.35 -1.92 14.72
N LEU A 516 1.25 -0.69 15.22
CA LEU A 516 0.64 0.45 14.53
C LEU A 516 1.61 1.63 14.45
N PRO A 517 2.73 1.49 13.74
CA PRO A 517 3.68 2.58 13.55
C PRO A 517 2.98 3.79 12.91
N ASN A 518 3.06 4.96 13.56
CA ASN A 518 2.34 6.18 13.17
C ASN A 518 0.81 5.99 12.98
N GLY A 519 0.20 5.02 13.67
CA GLY A 519 -1.22 4.69 13.52
C GLY A 519 -1.56 3.94 12.25
N MET A 520 -0.57 3.46 11.49
CA MET A 520 -0.72 2.68 10.27
C MET A 520 -0.36 1.21 10.51
N LEU A 521 -0.91 0.30 9.70
CA LEU A 521 -0.41 -1.09 9.70
C LEU A 521 1.07 -1.12 9.30
N GLN A 522 1.84 -2.02 9.91
CA GLN A 522 3.27 -2.19 9.62
C GLN A 522 3.58 -2.26 8.13
N GLU A 523 2.76 -3.01 7.37
CA GLU A 523 2.95 -3.19 5.93
C GLU A 523 2.86 -1.90 5.12
N ARG A 524 2.20 -0.87 5.65
CA ARG A 524 2.05 0.42 4.98
C ARG A 524 3.11 1.43 5.36
N GLU A 525 3.67 1.29 6.54
CA GLU A 525 4.61 2.26 7.10
C GLU A 525 6.06 1.77 7.01
N LEU A 526 6.32 0.52 7.39
CA LEU A 526 7.68 0.03 7.57
C LEU A 526 8.25 -0.61 6.30
N SER A 527 9.57 -0.46 6.12
CA SER A 527 10.31 -1.19 5.08
C SER A 527 10.72 -2.60 5.55
N VAL A 528 10.81 -3.54 4.60
CA VAL A 528 11.26 -4.91 4.84
C VAL A 528 12.66 -4.97 5.45
N ILE A 529 13.52 -3.98 5.17
CA ILE A 529 14.91 -3.95 5.65
C ILE A 529 15.00 -3.90 7.19
N TYR A 530 14.00 -3.32 7.89
CA TYR A 530 13.93 -3.35 9.34
C TYR A 530 13.89 -4.79 9.88
N TYR A 531 13.05 -5.62 9.28
CA TYR A 531 12.89 -7.00 9.69
C TYR A 531 14.06 -7.87 9.21
N MET A 532 14.58 -7.63 8.00
CA MET A 532 15.78 -8.34 7.51
C MET A 532 17.00 -8.07 8.38
N ASN A 533 17.14 -6.86 8.91
CA ASN A 533 18.20 -6.53 9.88
C ASN A 533 18.10 -7.36 11.16
N LYS A 534 16.88 -7.74 11.59
CA LYS A 534 16.66 -8.51 12.83
C LYS A 534 16.70 -10.01 12.61
N TYR A 535 16.13 -10.50 11.50
CA TYR A 535 15.83 -11.91 11.28
C TYR A 535 16.61 -12.54 10.13
N GLY A 536 17.42 -11.74 9.44
CA GLY A 536 18.35 -12.20 8.43
C GLY A 536 17.81 -12.16 7.00
N PRO A 537 18.67 -12.54 6.03
CA PRO A 537 18.39 -12.43 4.59
C PRO A 537 17.28 -13.37 4.11
N ASP A 538 17.06 -14.50 4.78
CA ASP A 538 16.08 -15.51 4.38
C ASP A 538 14.63 -15.14 4.74
N LEU A 539 14.40 -13.99 5.38
CA LEU A 539 13.07 -13.54 5.79
C LEU A 539 12.07 -13.53 4.63
N VAL A 540 12.45 -13.00 3.47
CA VAL A 540 11.54 -12.91 2.31
C VAL A 540 11.23 -14.28 1.73
N LYS A 541 12.19 -15.19 1.73
CA LYS A 541 12.00 -16.58 1.32
C LYS A 541 11.04 -17.31 2.27
N TRP A 542 11.23 -17.13 3.59
CA TRP A 542 10.32 -17.64 4.60
C TRP A 542 8.90 -17.08 4.42
N LEU A 543 8.76 -15.75 4.27
CA LEU A 543 7.47 -15.11 4.01
C LEU A 543 6.77 -15.69 2.77
N THR A 544 7.54 -15.95 1.70
CA THR A 544 6.99 -16.54 0.47
C THR A 544 6.49 -17.96 0.72
N GLY A 545 7.12 -18.72 1.61
CA GLY A 545 6.62 -20.02 2.05
C GLY A 545 5.31 -19.93 2.85
N GLU A 546 5.33 -19.14 3.91
CA GLU A 546 4.30 -19.15 4.95
C GLU A 546 3.08 -18.30 4.63
N MET A 547 3.23 -17.16 3.94
CA MET A 547 2.13 -16.23 3.73
C MET A 547 1.00 -16.86 2.90
N ASP A 548 -0.21 -16.90 3.46
CA ASP A 548 -1.40 -17.37 2.73
C ASP A 548 -1.98 -16.23 1.88
N ILE A 549 -2.28 -16.56 0.63
CA ILE A 549 -2.89 -15.66 -0.33
C ILE A 549 -4.39 -15.90 -0.54
N THR A 550 -5.00 -16.85 0.21
CA THR A 550 -6.35 -17.34 -0.05
C THR A 550 -7.34 -17.10 1.07
N GLY A 551 -6.86 -16.82 2.28
CA GLY A 551 -7.69 -16.56 3.45
C GLY A 551 -8.39 -15.20 3.43
N PHE A 552 -7.82 -14.24 2.69
CA PHE A 552 -8.35 -12.86 2.56
C PHE A 552 -8.68 -12.22 3.90
N LYS A 553 -7.77 -12.36 4.83
CA LYS A 553 -7.75 -11.76 6.16
C LYS A 553 -6.35 -11.24 6.44
N HIS A 554 -6.23 -10.36 7.40
CA HIS A 554 -4.94 -9.92 7.89
C HIS A 554 -4.28 -11.02 8.71
N GLN A 555 -3.04 -11.38 8.35
CA GLN A 555 -2.29 -12.46 8.97
C GLN A 555 -1.39 -11.93 10.07
N ILE A 556 -1.33 -12.62 11.19
CA ILE A 556 -0.39 -12.36 12.27
C ILE A 556 0.73 -13.38 12.18
N LEU A 557 1.92 -12.89 11.95
CA LEU A 557 3.12 -13.70 11.73
C LEU A 557 4.05 -13.53 12.93
N SER A 558 4.28 -14.59 13.70
CA SER A 558 5.22 -14.57 14.83
C SER A 558 6.66 -14.66 14.34
N LEU A 559 7.53 -13.79 14.88
CA LEU A 559 8.96 -13.73 14.59
C LEU A 559 9.81 -13.91 15.86
#